data_cc718181cc9f0762ac986520fe5c5591
#
_entry.id   cc718181cc9f0762ac986520fe5c5591
#
_cell.length_a   1.000
_cell.length_b   1.000
_cell.length_c   1.000
_cell.angle_alpha   90.00
_cell.angle_beta   90.00
_cell.angle_gamma   90.00
#
_symmetry.space_group_name_H-M   'P 1'
#
loop_
_entity.id
_entity.type
_entity.pdbx_description
1 polymer ?
#
loop_
_entity_poly.entity_id
_entity_poly.type
_entity_poly.pdbx_seq_one_letter_code
_entity_poly.pdbx_strand_id
1 'polypeptide(L)'
;MAALLLAAPALTAEASGSGLTLGPTDSKNVLVLHASNSVQVFRGVLEDFSMLNPGVRLEYTELSTQQLYRDTVERARQSGARSGPDLVISSAMDLQTKLVNDGYAQVHVSPETRSLPAWANWRDEVFSIGTDPIVMVYNTGKLAAARVPHTRRELLSLLQAPDRPLADSISTYDVQGSGIGYLAATQDTRLDSMAGALLAAFGRNGVTIHESTEDALDKLERGDITLAYNLLESYTRHRIDQGAPLAIIYPQDYTLMLSRSAIIPKQAPRGDLGALLLDYLLSPRGQEMLAKQSGMRPVNASVIPAAGVRPMALGVGLLVYLDPLKKRHFLDVWRAAIQVP
;
A
#
# COMPACT_ATOMS: atom_id res chain seq x y z
N MET A 1 -13.69 -56.85 -9.35
CA MET A 1 -12.56 -55.97 -8.96
C MET A 1 -13.02 -54.51 -9.00
N ALA A 2 -13.35 -53.97 -7.84
CA ALA A 2 -13.77 -52.56 -7.72
C ALA A 2 -12.57 -51.73 -7.32
N ALA A 3 -12.24 -50.74 -8.14
CA ALA A 3 -11.15 -49.79 -7.88
C ALA A 3 -11.68 -48.67 -6.96
N LEU A 4 -11.16 -48.60 -5.73
CA LEU A 4 -11.35 -47.49 -4.82
C LEU A 4 -10.46 -46.29 -5.27
N LEU A 5 -11.08 -45.22 -5.76
CA LEU A 5 -10.44 -43.94 -5.93
C LEU A 5 -10.35 -43.24 -4.55
N LEU A 6 -9.14 -43.21 -3.99
CA LEU A 6 -8.81 -42.35 -2.85
C LEU A 6 -8.71 -40.91 -3.31
N ALA A 7 -9.68 -40.10 -2.92
CA ALA A 7 -9.60 -38.63 -3.03
C ALA A 7 -8.61 -38.12 -1.98
N ALA A 8 -7.51 -37.49 -2.44
CA ALA A 8 -6.60 -36.75 -1.59
C ALA A 8 -7.29 -35.49 -1.06
N PRO A 9 -7.15 -35.12 0.23
CA PRO A 9 -7.67 -33.86 0.73
C PRO A 9 -6.85 -32.72 0.14
N ALA A 10 -7.55 -31.74 -0.47
CA ALA A 10 -6.97 -30.49 -0.84
C ALA A 10 -6.54 -29.76 0.44
N LEU A 11 -5.23 -29.59 0.63
CA LEU A 11 -4.70 -28.68 1.63
C LEU A 11 -5.07 -27.24 1.19
N THR A 12 -6.10 -26.70 1.82
CA THR A 12 -6.31 -25.26 1.83
C THR A 12 -5.18 -24.65 2.67
N ALA A 13 -4.23 -23.98 2.03
CA ALA A 13 -3.27 -23.11 2.71
C ALA A 13 -4.08 -21.98 3.37
N GLU A 14 -4.28 -22.06 4.67
CA GLU A 14 -4.71 -20.93 5.49
C GLU A 14 -3.61 -19.89 5.43
N ALA A 15 -3.89 -18.77 4.76
CA ALA A 15 -3.04 -17.58 4.84
C ALA A 15 -3.11 -17.09 6.29
N SER A 16 -2.04 -17.31 7.07
CA SER A 16 -1.90 -16.80 8.43
C SER A 16 -1.68 -15.28 8.36
N GLY A 17 -2.76 -14.51 8.29
CA GLY A 17 -2.73 -13.08 8.51
C GLY A 17 -2.36 -12.78 9.97
N SER A 18 -1.43 -11.85 10.23
CA SER A 18 -1.19 -11.35 11.59
C SER A 18 -2.44 -10.60 12.06
N GLY A 19 -2.89 -10.87 13.28
CA GLY A 19 -4.12 -10.30 13.86
C GLY A 19 -3.84 -9.55 15.16
N LEU A 20 -4.74 -8.62 15.51
CA LEU A 20 -4.75 -7.90 16.77
C LEU A 20 -6.19 -7.80 17.27
N THR A 21 -6.40 -8.10 18.56
CA THR A 21 -7.70 -7.88 19.22
C THR A 21 -7.49 -6.92 20.38
N LEU A 22 -8.32 -5.88 20.44
CA LEU A 22 -8.31 -4.86 21.50
C LEU A 22 -9.72 -4.70 22.09
N GLY A 23 -9.81 -4.29 23.36
CA GLY A 23 -11.09 -4.07 24.07
C GLY A 23 -11.66 -5.33 24.72
N PRO A 24 -12.88 -5.24 25.32
CA PRO A 24 -13.45 -6.31 26.13
C PRO A 24 -13.86 -7.51 25.29
N THR A 25 -13.50 -8.71 25.76
CA THR A 25 -13.77 -9.97 25.05
C THR A 25 -15.26 -10.34 24.98
N ASP A 26 -16.06 -9.83 25.89
CA ASP A 26 -17.52 -10.04 25.99
C ASP A 26 -18.35 -8.93 25.36
N SER A 27 -17.71 -7.94 24.72
CA SER A 27 -18.42 -6.86 24.04
C SER A 27 -19.28 -7.38 22.89
N LYS A 28 -20.52 -6.90 22.83
CA LYS A 28 -21.44 -7.09 21.69
C LYS A 28 -21.17 -6.10 20.54
N ASN A 29 -20.39 -5.05 20.81
CA ASN A 29 -20.00 -4.07 19.82
C ASN A 29 -18.64 -4.48 19.21
N VAL A 30 -18.67 -5.39 18.25
CA VAL A 30 -17.47 -5.86 17.57
C VAL A 30 -17.28 -5.05 16.29
N LEU A 31 -16.10 -4.44 16.18
CA LEU A 31 -15.63 -3.72 14.98
C LEU A 31 -14.57 -4.59 14.30
N VAL A 32 -14.84 -5.01 13.08
CA VAL A 32 -13.90 -5.79 12.27
C VAL A 32 -13.20 -4.88 11.26
N LEU A 33 -11.88 -4.78 11.37
CA LEU A 33 -11.02 -3.99 10.49
C LEU A 33 -10.10 -4.91 9.68
N HIS A 34 -10.20 -4.87 8.36
CA HIS A 34 -9.22 -5.47 7.48
C HIS A 34 -8.32 -4.41 6.87
N ALA A 35 -7.01 -4.57 6.92
CA ALA A 35 -6.08 -3.58 6.40
C ALA A 35 -4.84 -4.20 5.76
N SER A 36 -4.22 -3.45 4.84
CA SER A 36 -2.91 -3.79 4.27
C SER A 36 -1.74 -3.13 5.02
N ASN A 37 -2.01 -2.50 6.15
CA ASN A 37 -0.99 -1.97 7.03
C ASN A 37 -0.43 -3.09 7.91
N SER A 38 0.87 -3.04 8.21
CA SER A 38 1.45 -3.93 9.21
C SER A 38 0.87 -3.65 10.61
N VAL A 39 0.59 -4.71 11.36
CA VAL A 39 0.11 -4.61 12.75
C VAL A 39 1.06 -3.75 13.59
N GLN A 40 2.37 -3.90 13.42
CA GLN A 40 3.37 -3.16 14.20
C GLN A 40 3.26 -1.66 13.98
N VAL A 41 3.07 -1.25 12.73
CA VAL A 41 2.98 0.17 12.33
C VAL A 41 1.64 0.79 12.75
N PHE A 42 0.56 0.00 12.79
CA PHE A 42 -0.79 0.53 13.03
C PHE A 42 -1.28 0.36 14.47
N ARG A 43 -0.60 -0.48 15.26
CA ARG A 43 -0.97 -0.85 16.64
C ARG A 43 -1.26 0.36 17.53
N GLY A 44 -0.34 1.31 17.65
CA GLY A 44 -0.48 2.45 18.57
C GLY A 44 -1.68 3.34 18.25
N VAL A 45 -2.04 3.45 16.96
CA VAL A 45 -3.24 4.18 16.51
C VAL A 45 -4.52 3.46 16.96
N LEU A 46 -4.55 2.13 16.83
CA LEU A 46 -5.70 1.31 17.22
C LEU A 46 -5.86 1.23 18.74
N GLU A 47 -4.75 1.18 19.48
CA GLU A 47 -4.75 1.24 20.96
C GLU A 47 -5.32 2.56 21.46
N ASP A 48 -4.96 3.70 20.85
CA ASP A 48 -5.53 5.01 21.20
C ASP A 48 -7.04 5.06 20.90
N PHE A 49 -7.48 4.55 19.74
CA PHE A 49 -8.91 4.41 19.44
C PHE A 49 -9.64 3.55 20.47
N SER A 50 -9.05 2.42 20.85
CA SER A 50 -9.65 1.49 21.83
C SER A 50 -9.79 2.14 23.22
N MET A 51 -8.81 2.94 23.65
CA MET A 51 -8.90 3.69 24.92
C MET A 51 -10.04 4.72 24.91
N LEU A 52 -10.30 5.34 23.76
CA LEU A 52 -11.42 6.29 23.62
C LEU A 52 -12.79 5.60 23.53
N ASN A 53 -12.81 4.33 23.13
CA ASN A 53 -14.01 3.55 22.90
C ASN A 53 -13.99 2.24 23.71
N PRO A 54 -13.99 2.28 25.06
CA PRO A 54 -13.77 1.12 25.91
C PRO A 54 -14.87 0.05 25.82
N GLY A 55 -16.03 0.38 25.24
CA GLY A 55 -17.11 -0.57 24.99
C GLY A 55 -17.02 -1.29 23.63
N VAL A 56 -16.03 -0.97 22.80
CA VAL A 56 -15.84 -1.58 21.48
C VAL A 56 -14.74 -2.62 21.53
N ARG A 57 -15.02 -3.82 21.05
CA ARG A 57 -14.02 -4.84 20.74
C ARG A 57 -13.59 -4.67 19.28
N LEU A 58 -12.33 -4.33 19.07
CA LEU A 58 -11.74 -4.20 17.73
C LEU A 58 -11.00 -5.48 17.35
N GLU A 59 -11.33 -6.03 16.21
CA GLU A 59 -10.65 -7.18 15.59
C GLU A 59 -9.96 -6.72 14.30
N TYR A 60 -8.64 -6.69 14.32
CA TYR A 60 -7.81 -6.30 13.18
C TYR A 60 -7.25 -7.52 12.48
N THR A 61 -7.32 -7.55 11.15
CA THR A 61 -6.67 -8.56 10.32
C THR A 61 -5.82 -7.88 9.25
N GLU A 62 -4.54 -8.23 9.21
CA GLU A 62 -3.61 -7.82 8.18
C GLU A 62 -3.74 -8.75 6.96
N LEU A 63 -3.96 -8.16 5.78
CA LEU A 63 -4.13 -8.88 4.52
C LEU A 63 -3.35 -8.17 3.41
N SER A 64 -2.94 -8.90 2.38
CA SER A 64 -2.38 -8.27 1.19
C SER A 64 -3.43 -7.40 0.48
N THR A 65 -2.98 -6.36 -0.24
CA THR A 65 -3.86 -5.47 -1.00
C THR A 65 -4.74 -6.21 -1.99
N GLN A 66 -4.22 -7.27 -2.60
CA GLN A 66 -4.96 -8.12 -3.54
C GLN A 66 -6.02 -8.99 -2.83
N GLN A 67 -5.69 -9.51 -1.64
CA GLN A 67 -6.65 -10.25 -0.82
C GLN A 67 -7.81 -9.36 -0.37
N LEU A 68 -7.52 -8.18 0.17
CA LEU A 68 -8.54 -7.19 0.56
C LEU A 68 -9.53 -6.92 -0.56
N TYR A 69 -9.02 -6.70 -1.77
CA TYR A 69 -9.88 -6.47 -2.94
C TYR A 69 -10.74 -7.69 -3.26
N ARG A 70 -10.15 -8.89 -3.37
CA ARG A 70 -10.88 -10.13 -3.71
C ARG A 70 -11.95 -10.45 -2.68
N ASP A 71 -11.58 -10.41 -1.38
CA ASP A 71 -12.50 -10.72 -0.30
C ASP A 71 -13.69 -9.76 -0.25
N THR A 72 -13.44 -8.46 -0.48
CA THR A 72 -14.52 -7.45 -0.52
C THR A 72 -15.46 -7.71 -1.69
N VAL A 73 -14.94 -8.00 -2.89
CA VAL A 73 -15.75 -8.33 -4.07
C VAL A 73 -16.55 -9.61 -3.87
N GLU A 74 -15.91 -10.66 -3.33
CA GLU A 74 -16.56 -11.95 -3.12
C GLU A 74 -17.73 -11.83 -2.12
N ARG A 75 -17.49 -11.19 -0.98
CA ARG A 75 -18.53 -10.95 0.04
C ARG A 75 -19.67 -10.10 -0.50
N ALA A 76 -19.36 -9.08 -1.28
CA ALA A 76 -20.39 -8.23 -1.89
C ALA A 76 -21.28 -8.95 -2.92
N ARG A 77 -20.79 -10.05 -3.52
CA ARG A 77 -21.56 -10.89 -4.45
C ARG A 77 -22.39 -11.96 -3.74
N GLN A 78 -22.08 -12.28 -2.50
CA GLN A 78 -22.86 -13.26 -1.73
C GLN A 78 -24.20 -12.64 -1.32
N SER A 79 -25.31 -13.34 -1.66
CA SER A 79 -26.65 -12.98 -1.22
C SER A 79 -26.85 -13.50 0.21
N GLY A 80 -27.21 -12.62 1.15
CA GLY A 80 -27.51 -13.06 2.52
C GLY A 80 -27.23 -12.00 3.59
N ALA A 81 -27.00 -12.45 4.82
CA ALA A 81 -26.71 -11.59 5.94
C ALA A 81 -25.42 -10.79 5.71
N ARG A 82 -25.39 -9.56 6.18
CA ARG A 82 -24.17 -8.74 6.17
C ARG A 82 -23.04 -9.48 6.89
N SER A 83 -21.88 -9.54 6.27
CA SER A 83 -20.73 -10.25 6.79
C SER A 83 -19.43 -9.60 6.33
N GLY A 84 -18.36 -9.77 7.09
CA GLY A 84 -17.03 -9.27 6.75
C GLY A 84 -16.62 -8.05 7.55
N PRO A 85 -15.62 -7.29 7.06
CA PRO A 85 -15.11 -6.13 7.75
C PRO A 85 -16.10 -4.96 7.73
N ASP A 86 -16.01 -4.13 8.78
CA ASP A 86 -16.79 -2.90 8.91
C ASP A 86 -16.02 -1.71 8.32
N LEU A 87 -14.70 -1.82 8.26
CA LEU A 87 -13.81 -0.88 7.57
C LEU A 87 -12.72 -1.65 6.84
N VAL A 88 -12.37 -1.20 5.64
CA VAL A 88 -11.25 -1.73 4.84
C VAL A 88 -10.27 -0.61 4.52
N ILE A 89 -9.00 -0.79 4.89
CA ILE A 89 -7.92 0.18 4.65
C ILE A 89 -6.87 -0.45 3.74
N SER A 90 -6.49 0.23 2.65
CA SER A 90 -5.54 -0.29 1.68
C SER A 90 -4.62 0.79 1.11
N SER A 91 -3.38 0.39 0.80
CA SER A 91 -2.43 1.20 0.03
C SER A 91 -2.66 1.12 -1.48
N ALA A 92 -3.41 0.13 -1.97
CA ALA A 92 -3.78 0.04 -3.39
C ALA A 92 -4.98 0.93 -3.69
N MET A 93 -4.74 2.23 -3.86
CA MET A 93 -5.77 3.24 -4.10
C MET A 93 -6.64 2.94 -5.32
N ASP A 94 -6.06 2.38 -6.37
CA ASP A 94 -6.75 1.98 -7.60
C ASP A 94 -7.77 0.88 -7.34
N LEU A 95 -7.41 -0.15 -6.56
CA LEU A 95 -8.31 -1.23 -6.18
C LEU A 95 -9.44 -0.73 -5.27
N GLN A 96 -9.14 0.16 -4.30
CA GLN A 96 -10.17 0.79 -3.47
C GLN A 96 -11.12 1.66 -4.32
N THR A 97 -10.58 2.47 -5.22
CA THR A 97 -11.38 3.25 -6.17
C THR A 97 -12.24 2.34 -7.05
N LYS A 98 -11.72 1.18 -7.45
CA LYS A 98 -12.48 0.18 -8.22
C LYS A 98 -13.65 -0.38 -7.42
N LEU A 99 -13.46 -0.71 -6.13
CA LEU A 99 -14.54 -1.16 -5.26
C LEU A 99 -15.67 -0.14 -5.19
N VAL A 100 -15.34 1.14 -5.04
CA VAL A 100 -16.33 2.24 -5.05
C VAL A 100 -17.00 2.36 -6.41
N ASN A 101 -16.24 2.34 -7.50
CA ASN A 101 -16.79 2.43 -8.85
C ASN A 101 -17.80 1.31 -9.15
N ASP A 102 -17.55 0.12 -8.62
CA ASP A 102 -18.38 -1.06 -8.80
C ASP A 102 -19.55 -1.14 -7.77
N GLY A 103 -19.68 -0.13 -6.90
CA GLY A 103 -20.79 0.00 -5.94
C GLY A 103 -20.65 -0.87 -4.69
N TYR A 104 -19.43 -1.20 -4.27
CA TYR A 104 -19.16 -2.05 -3.10
C TYR A 104 -18.86 -1.28 -1.81
N ALA A 105 -18.99 0.05 -1.81
CA ALA A 105 -18.83 0.90 -0.65
C ALA A 105 -20.12 1.60 -0.23
N GLN A 106 -20.17 2.04 1.02
CA GLN A 106 -21.24 2.89 1.56
C GLN A 106 -20.79 4.35 1.48
N VAL A 107 -21.77 5.24 1.26
CA VAL A 107 -21.59 6.68 1.43
C VAL A 107 -21.45 6.99 2.93
N HIS A 108 -20.46 7.80 3.30
CA HIS A 108 -20.31 8.31 4.65
C HIS A 108 -19.99 9.80 4.63
N VAL A 109 -20.81 10.59 5.33
CA VAL A 109 -20.66 12.05 5.41
C VAL A 109 -20.64 12.47 6.86
N SER A 110 -19.51 13.05 7.30
CA SER A 110 -19.29 13.58 8.62
C SER A 110 -18.57 14.94 8.56
N PRO A 111 -18.41 15.68 9.66
CA PRO A 111 -17.56 16.86 9.69
C PRO A 111 -16.12 16.56 9.23
N GLU A 112 -15.58 15.41 9.62
CA GLU A 112 -14.23 14.95 9.32
C GLU A 112 -14.06 14.70 7.83
N THR A 113 -14.98 13.95 7.19
CA THR A 113 -14.92 13.66 5.75
C THR A 113 -15.11 14.91 4.88
N ARG A 114 -15.91 15.88 5.34
CA ARG A 114 -16.09 17.17 4.65
C ARG A 114 -14.86 18.08 4.72
N SER A 115 -14.00 17.90 5.71
CA SER A 115 -12.78 18.68 5.87
C SER A 115 -11.65 18.23 4.93
N LEU A 116 -11.81 17.09 4.27
CA LEU A 116 -10.79 16.55 3.38
C LEU A 116 -10.63 17.39 2.11
N PRO A 117 -9.40 17.55 1.59
CA PRO A 117 -9.19 18.14 0.29
C PRO A 117 -9.79 17.27 -0.83
N ALA A 118 -10.17 17.88 -1.95
CA ALA A 118 -10.87 17.22 -3.04
C ALA A 118 -10.16 15.97 -3.62
N TRP A 119 -8.82 15.92 -3.54
CA TRP A 119 -8.05 14.76 -3.98
C TRP A 119 -8.13 13.57 -3.02
N ALA A 120 -8.53 13.80 -1.77
CA ALA A 120 -8.54 12.83 -0.66
C ALA A 120 -9.92 12.21 -0.39
N ASN A 121 -10.96 12.65 -1.09
CA ASN A 121 -12.31 12.13 -1.00
C ASN A 121 -12.88 11.93 -2.42
N TRP A 122 -13.44 10.77 -2.69
CA TRP A 122 -14.16 10.54 -3.93
C TRP A 122 -15.52 9.91 -3.69
N ARG A 123 -16.57 10.64 -4.10
CA ARG A 123 -17.99 10.26 -4.01
C ARG A 123 -18.52 10.09 -2.58
N ASP A 124 -17.81 10.56 -1.56
CA ASP A 124 -18.09 10.26 -0.15
C ASP A 124 -18.17 8.74 0.15
N GLU A 125 -17.41 7.94 -0.60
CA GLU A 125 -17.37 6.48 -0.48
C GLU A 125 -15.96 5.94 -0.28
N VAL A 126 -14.90 6.68 -0.69
CA VAL A 126 -13.50 6.36 -0.39
C VAL A 126 -12.75 7.59 0.08
N PHE A 127 -11.96 7.42 1.12
CA PHE A 127 -11.32 8.51 1.85
C PHE A 127 -9.84 8.22 2.06
N SER A 128 -8.98 9.22 1.86
CA SER A 128 -7.60 9.15 2.30
C SER A 128 -7.53 9.39 3.80
N ILE A 129 -6.93 8.47 4.55
CA ILE A 129 -6.71 8.61 6.00
C ILE A 129 -5.31 9.11 6.36
N GLY A 130 -4.41 9.13 5.40
CA GLY A 130 -3.02 9.56 5.55
C GLY A 130 -2.30 9.42 4.23
N THR A 131 -1.15 10.06 4.11
CA THR A 131 -0.34 10.01 2.89
C THR A 131 1.05 9.46 3.17
N ASP A 132 1.63 8.82 2.15
CA ASP A 132 2.92 8.15 2.24
C ASP A 132 3.70 8.38 0.92
N PRO A 133 4.82 9.10 0.94
CA PRO A 133 5.65 9.28 -0.25
C PRO A 133 6.22 7.96 -0.74
N ILE A 134 6.22 7.77 -2.06
CA ILE A 134 6.91 6.68 -2.73
C ILE A 134 8.33 7.14 -3.05
N VAL A 135 9.30 6.45 -2.47
CA VAL A 135 10.70 6.86 -2.44
C VAL A 135 11.64 5.78 -2.98
N MET A 136 12.88 6.13 -3.27
CA MET A 136 13.97 5.16 -3.39
C MET A 136 14.67 5.05 -2.04
N VAL A 137 15.19 3.87 -1.73
CA VAL A 137 15.92 3.60 -0.48
C VAL A 137 17.23 2.90 -0.81
N TYR A 138 18.30 3.28 -0.16
CA TYR A 138 19.59 2.60 -0.35
C TYR A 138 20.26 2.29 0.98
N ASN A 139 21.14 1.27 0.97
CA ASN A 139 22.01 0.95 2.07
C ASN A 139 23.25 1.87 2.02
N THR A 140 23.45 2.66 3.09
CA THR A 140 24.51 3.67 3.18
C THR A 140 25.92 3.07 3.22
N GLY A 141 26.05 1.81 3.60
CA GLY A 141 27.32 1.07 3.56
C GLY A 141 27.66 0.47 2.19
N LYS A 142 26.68 0.44 1.26
CA LYS A 142 26.84 -0.21 -0.07
C LYS A 142 26.96 0.80 -1.22
N LEU A 143 26.32 1.96 -1.12
CA LEU A 143 26.34 2.99 -2.16
C LEU A 143 27.08 4.24 -1.67
N ALA A 144 28.18 4.60 -2.36
CA ALA A 144 28.92 5.80 -2.03
C ALA A 144 28.07 7.07 -2.27
N ALA A 145 28.16 8.05 -1.38
CA ALA A 145 27.35 9.28 -1.42
C ALA A 145 27.41 10.02 -2.78
N ALA A 146 28.56 10.01 -3.44
CA ALA A 146 28.74 10.63 -4.76
C ALA A 146 28.01 9.90 -5.91
N ARG A 147 27.47 8.71 -5.65
CA ARG A 147 26.72 7.89 -6.63
C ARG A 147 25.22 7.81 -6.33
N VAL A 148 24.75 8.48 -5.29
CA VAL A 148 23.34 8.47 -4.91
C VAL A 148 22.52 9.21 -5.98
N PRO A 149 21.58 8.54 -6.67
CA PRO A 149 20.77 9.20 -7.69
C PRO A 149 19.66 10.02 -7.04
N HIS A 150 19.49 11.27 -7.46
CA HIS A 150 18.44 12.16 -6.97
C HIS A 150 17.22 12.23 -7.91
N THR A 151 17.32 11.67 -9.10
CA THR A 151 16.26 11.62 -10.10
C THR A 151 16.20 10.24 -10.76
N ARG A 152 15.07 9.91 -11.40
CA ARG A 152 14.97 8.67 -12.20
C ARG A 152 15.93 8.66 -13.37
N ARG A 153 16.21 9.85 -13.93
CA ARG A 153 17.22 10.00 -15.00
C ARG A 153 18.63 9.64 -14.49
N GLU A 154 19.00 10.09 -13.30
CA GLU A 154 20.29 9.75 -12.69
C GLU A 154 20.35 8.26 -12.33
N LEU A 155 19.23 7.68 -11.83
CA LEU A 155 19.15 6.24 -11.60
C LEU A 155 19.34 5.46 -12.90
N LEU A 156 18.69 5.87 -13.99
CA LEU A 156 18.87 5.24 -15.31
C LEU A 156 20.33 5.32 -15.77
N SER A 157 20.98 6.49 -15.60
CA SER A 157 22.40 6.67 -15.94
C SER A 157 23.30 5.76 -15.09
N LEU A 158 23.00 5.60 -13.81
CA LEU A 158 23.72 4.70 -12.90
C LEU A 158 23.58 3.22 -13.31
N LEU A 159 22.37 2.80 -13.70
CA LEU A 159 22.10 1.46 -14.20
C LEU A 159 22.75 1.15 -15.55
N GLN A 160 23.08 2.17 -16.33
CA GLN A 160 23.74 2.07 -17.63
C GLN A 160 25.26 2.28 -17.53
N ALA A 161 25.77 2.59 -16.35
CA ALA A 161 27.20 2.83 -16.15
C ALA A 161 28.03 1.56 -16.50
N PRO A 162 29.21 1.73 -17.13
CA PRO A 162 30.02 0.59 -17.56
C PRO A 162 30.48 -0.33 -16.43
N ASP A 163 30.68 0.21 -15.23
CA ASP A 163 31.09 -0.52 -14.03
C ASP A 163 29.92 -1.19 -13.30
N ARG A 164 28.66 -1.01 -13.79
CA ARG A 164 27.44 -1.66 -13.31
C ARG A 164 27.31 -1.72 -11.78
N PRO A 165 27.31 -0.59 -11.06
CA PRO A 165 27.37 -0.57 -9.60
C PRO A 165 26.12 -1.13 -8.91
N LEU A 166 25.04 -1.31 -9.64
CA LEU A 166 23.77 -1.88 -9.15
C LEU A 166 23.44 -3.25 -9.76
N ALA A 167 24.43 -3.91 -10.44
CA ALA A 167 24.22 -5.26 -11.00
C ALA A 167 23.84 -6.23 -9.86
N ASP A 168 22.76 -7.00 -10.07
CA ASP A 168 22.19 -7.99 -9.15
C ASP A 168 21.94 -7.47 -7.74
N SER A 169 21.86 -6.13 -7.56
CA SER A 169 21.73 -5.49 -6.25
C SER A 169 20.73 -4.33 -6.22
N ILE A 170 19.88 -4.22 -7.24
CA ILE A 170 18.71 -3.34 -7.27
C ILE A 170 17.43 -4.14 -7.09
N SER A 171 16.43 -3.55 -6.44
CA SER A 171 15.12 -4.19 -6.30
C SER A 171 13.94 -3.26 -6.57
N THR A 172 12.78 -3.86 -6.85
CA THR A 172 11.49 -3.18 -6.97
C THR A 172 10.36 -4.17 -6.66
N TYR A 173 9.12 -3.68 -6.59
CA TYR A 173 7.97 -4.54 -6.33
C TYR A 173 7.69 -5.54 -7.46
N ASP A 174 7.16 -6.71 -7.06
CA ASP A 174 6.41 -7.57 -7.98
C ASP A 174 5.06 -6.93 -8.30
N VAL A 175 4.91 -6.42 -9.52
CA VAL A 175 3.65 -5.79 -9.96
C VAL A 175 2.49 -6.78 -10.13
N GLN A 176 2.73 -8.08 -10.12
CA GLN A 176 1.68 -9.10 -10.20
C GLN A 176 1.15 -9.45 -8.81
N GLY A 177 2.02 -9.58 -7.81
CA GLY A 177 1.69 -9.91 -6.42
C GLY A 177 1.31 -8.70 -5.58
N SER A 178 1.93 -7.54 -5.83
CA SER A 178 1.75 -6.32 -5.04
C SER A 178 0.85 -5.30 -5.72
N GLY A 179 -0.27 -4.93 -5.06
CA GLY A 179 -1.16 -3.87 -5.56
C GLY A 179 -0.51 -2.49 -5.52
N ILE A 180 0.30 -2.20 -4.49
CA ILE A 180 1.08 -0.94 -4.44
C ILE A 180 2.15 -0.92 -5.54
N GLY A 181 2.82 -2.06 -5.77
CA GLY A 181 3.81 -2.18 -6.84
C GLY A 181 3.20 -1.93 -8.22
N TYR A 182 2.03 -2.52 -8.49
CA TYR A 182 1.29 -2.27 -9.71
C TYR A 182 0.89 -0.80 -9.86
N LEU A 183 0.34 -0.20 -8.80
CA LEU A 183 -0.07 1.21 -8.80
C LEU A 183 1.12 2.12 -9.08
N ALA A 184 2.23 1.98 -8.35
CA ALA A 184 3.41 2.83 -8.50
C ALA A 184 3.99 2.74 -9.92
N ALA A 185 4.19 1.53 -10.45
CA ALA A 185 4.76 1.31 -11.77
C ALA A 185 3.85 1.84 -12.90
N THR A 186 2.53 1.73 -12.76
CA THR A 186 1.58 2.29 -13.74
C THR A 186 1.53 3.82 -13.67
N GLN A 187 1.70 4.44 -12.50
CA GLN A 187 1.83 5.89 -12.39
C GLN A 187 3.14 6.38 -13.02
N ASP A 188 4.26 5.68 -12.80
CA ASP A 188 5.52 5.99 -13.47
C ASP A 188 5.36 5.95 -15.00
N THR A 189 4.72 4.91 -15.55
CA THR A 189 4.43 4.80 -16.98
C THR A 189 3.59 5.97 -17.52
N ARG A 190 2.70 6.55 -16.71
CA ARG A 190 1.87 7.69 -17.09
C ARG A 190 2.59 9.03 -17.04
N LEU A 191 3.55 9.17 -16.13
CA LEU A 191 4.18 10.45 -15.79
C LEU A 191 5.55 10.64 -16.43
N ASP A 192 6.24 9.53 -16.75
CA ASP A 192 7.61 9.55 -17.21
C ASP A 192 7.76 8.81 -18.55
N SER A 193 8.15 9.53 -19.57
CA SER A 193 8.45 8.96 -20.89
C SER A 193 9.65 7.99 -20.87
N MET A 194 10.51 8.07 -19.83
CA MET A 194 11.65 7.16 -19.65
C MET A 194 11.32 5.90 -18.86
N ALA A 195 10.08 5.74 -18.38
CA ALA A 195 9.69 4.58 -17.55
C ALA A 195 10.02 3.24 -18.24
N GLY A 196 9.79 3.12 -19.53
CA GLY A 196 10.16 1.92 -20.30
C GLY A 196 11.67 1.67 -20.36
N ALA A 197 12.48 2.73 -20.50
CA ALA A 197 13.94 2.61 -20.50
C ALA A 197 14.47 2.21 -19.11
N LEU A 198 13.88 2.76 -18.06
CA LEU A 198 14.21 2.42 -16.68
C LEU A 198 13.87 0.96 -16.37
N LEU A 199 12.69 0.51 -16.78
CA LEU A 199 12.26 -0.89 -16.63
C LEU A 199 13.20 -1.87 -17.36
N ALA A 200 13.56 -1.55 -18.59
CA ALA A 200 14.54 -2.36 -19.34
C ALA A 200 15.94 -2.35 -18.69
N ALA A 201 16.33 -1.24 -18.07
CA ALA A 201 17.59 -1.17 -17.33
C ALA A 201 17.55 -2.02 -16.05
N PHE A 202 16.42 -2.09 -15.36
CA PHE A 202 16.21 -3.01 -14.23
C PHE A 202 16.45 -4.46 -14.63
N GLY A 203 15.83 -4.93 -15.72
CA GLY A 203 16.02 -6.30 -16.20
C GLY A 203 17.48 -6.60 -16.53
N ARG A 204 18.15 -5.71 -17.30
CA ARG A 204 19.58 -5.87 -17.63
C ARG A 204 20.51 -5.89 -16.41
N ASN A 205 20.08 -5.32 -15.27
CA ASN A 205 20.84 -5.34 -14.03
C ASN A 205 20.41 -6.45 -13.05
N GLY A 206 19.63 -7.43 -13.49
CA GLY A 206 19.22 -8.54 -12.64
C GLY A 206 18.37 -8.11 -11.44
N VAL A 207 17.36 -7.24 -11.68
CA VAL A 207 16.54 -6.70 -10.61
C VAL A 207 15.87 -7.80 -9.80
N THR A 208 15.94 -7.70 -8.47
CA THR A 208 15.19 -8.54 -7.55
C THR A 208 13.77 -7.97 -7.36
N ILE A 209 12.75 -8.81 -7.38
CA ILE A 209 11.36 -8.40 -7.09
C ILE A 209 10.95 -8.82 -5.69
N HIS A 210 10.03 -8.06 -5.06
CA HIS A 210 9.50 -8.32 -3.73
C HIS A 210 8.01 -7.94 -3.65
N GLU A 211 7.28 -8.55 -2.74
CA GLU A 211 5.83 -8.35 -2.58
C GLU A 211 5.48 -7.24 -1.58
N SER A 212 6.37 -6.98 -0.61
CA SER A 212 6.15 -5.99 0.45
C SER A 212 7.34 -5.03 0.62
N THR A 213 7.08 -3.87 1.24
CA THR A 213 8.14 -2.93 1.63
C THR A 213 9.09 -3.57 2.65
N GLU A 214 8.56 -4.34 3.60
CA GLU A 214 9.33 -4.99 4.65
C GLU A 214 10.35 -5.97 4.07
N ASP A 215 9.95 -6.84 3.13
CA ASP A 215 10.88 -7.78 2.48
C ASP A 215 12.04 -7.05 1.78
N ALA A 216 11.75 -5.93 1.11
CA ALA A 216 12.80 -5.11 0.49
C ALA A 216 13.72 -4.46 1.52
N LEU A 217 13.17 -3.93 2.62
CA LEU A 217 13.96 -3.31 3.70
C LEU A 217 14.85 -4.32 4.39
N ASP A 218 14.36 -5.54 4.65
CA ASP A 218 15.16 -6.64 5.23
C ASP A 218 16.36 -6.99 4.35
N LYS A 219 16.18 -7.04 3.02
CA LYS A 219 17.27 -7.27 2.06
C LYS A 219 18.25 -6.12 2.00
N LEU A 220 17.76 -4.87 2.06
CA LEU A 220 18.60 -3.68 2.12
C LEU A 220 19.46 -3.66 3.40
N GLU A 221 18.87 -3.93 4.56
CA GLU A 221 19.56 -3.92 5.86
C GLU A 221 20.67 -4.98 5.91
N ARG A 222 20.40 -6.18 5.42
CA ARG A 222 21.43 -7.24 5.30
C ARG A 222 22.50 -6.95 4.26
N GLY A 223 22.25 -5.97 3.36
CA GLY A 223 23.11 -5.65 2.24
C GLY A 223 23.06 -6.67 1.11
N ASP A 224 21.98 -7.46 1.01
CA ASP A 224 21.68 -8.36 -0.12
C ASP A 224 21.40 -7.55 -1.38
N ILE A 225 20.79 -6.38 -1.22
CA ILE A 225 20.59 -5.37 -2.27
C ILE A 225 21.16 -4.03 -1.84
N THR A 226 21.49 -3.19 -2.81
CA THR A 226 22.10 -1.88 -2.60
C THR A 226 21.08 -0.76 -2.64
N LEU A 227 20.10 -0.84 -3.57
CA LEU A 227 19.06 0.16 -3.77
C LEU A 227 17.70 -0.51 -4.07
N ALA A 228 16.65 0.01 -3.47
CA ALA A 228 15.28 -0.39 -3.77
C ALA A 228 14.48 0.79 -4.33
N TYR A 229 13.69 0.53 -5.36
CA TYR A 229 12.88 1.50 -6.09
C TYR A 229 11.41 1.40 -5.72
N ASN A 230 10.76 2.54 -5.51
CA ASN A 230 9.32 2.67 -5.21
C ASN A 230 8.87 2.12 -3.84
N LEU A 231 9.70 2.24 -2.79
CA LEU A 231 9.29 1.88 -1.42
C LEU A 231 8.45 2.98 -0.75
N LEU A 232 7.78 2.62 0.33
CA LEU A 232 7.01 3.55 1.16
C LEU A 232 7.90 4.21 2.23
N GLU A 233 7.79 5.55 2.35
CA GLU A 233 8.60 6.33 3.29
C GLU A 233 8.37 5.90 4.74
N SER A 234 7.12 5.72 5.16
CA SER A 234 6.75 5.47 6.56
C SER A 234 7.45 4.24 7.14
N TYR A 235 7.49 3.14 6.39
CA TYR A 235 8.17 1.90 6.79
C TYR A 235 9.70 2.10 6.85
N THR A 236 10.25 2.80 5.86
CA THR A 236 11.69 3.07 5.80
C THR A 236 12.13 3.96 6.95
N ARG A 237 11.36 5.01 7.26
CA ARG A 237 11.62 5.92 8.38
C ARG A 237 11.68 5.16 9.71
N HIS A 238 10.69 4.28 9.94
CA HIS A 238 10.66 3.45 11.14
C HIS A 238 11.93 2.60 11.31
N ARG A 239 12.45 1.99 10.23
CA ARG A 239 13.71 1.21 10.28
C ARG A 239 14.94 2.10 10.52
N ILE A 240 15.00 3.29 9.91
CA ILE A 240 16.08 4.26 10.14
C ILE A 240 16.08 4.71 11.60
N ASP A 241 14.91 4.99 12.18
CA ASP A 241 14.77 5.41 13.59
C ASP A 241 15.22 4.28 14.56
N GLN A 242 15.18 3.03 14.12
CA GLN A 242 15.71 1.86 14.84
C GLN A 242 17.21 1.63 14.59
N GLY A 243 17.87 2.48 13.82
CA GLY A 243 19.33 2.43 13.57
C GLY A 243 19.73 1.63 12.33
N ALA A 244 18.80 1.30 11.43
CA ALA A 244 19.14 0.63 10.19
C ALA A 244 20.06 1.50 9.30
N PRO A 245 21.07 0.91 8.61
CA PRO A 245 22.01 1.65 7.77
C PRO A 245 21.38 2.03 6.42
N LEU A 246 20.24 2.68 6.45
CA LEU A 246 19.43 3.04 5.29
C LEU A 246 19.32 4.56 5.13
N ALA A 247 19.14 5.02 3.89
CA ALA A 247 18.80 6.41 3.62
C ALA A 247 17.74 6.51 2.53
N ILE A 248 16.90 7.56 2.63
CA ILE A 248 15.79 7.83 1.73
C ILE A 248 16.22 8.82 0.66
N ILE A 249 15.85 8.53 -0.58
CA ILE A 249 15.95 9.44 -1.72
C ILE A 249 14.55 9.82 -2.16
N TYR A 250 14.21 11.10 -2.08
CA TYR A 250 13.01 11.66 -2.69
C TYR A 250 13.33 12.05 -4.12
N PRO A 251 12.80 11.36 -5.14
CA PRO A 251 13.11 11.69 -6.54
C PRO A 251 12.69 13.11 -6.86
N GLN A 252 13.66 13.96 -7.27
CA GLN A 252 13.45 15.38 -7.49
C GLN A 252 12.68 15.69 -8.78
N ASP A 253 12.69 14.78 -9.76
CA ASP A 253 11.88 14.85 -10.97
C ASP A 253 10.38 14.80 -10.64
N TYR A 254 9.94 13.85 -9.82
CA TYR A 254 8.68 13.83 -9.07
C TYR A 254 8.72 12.76 -7.97
N THR A 255 8.11 13.05 -6.86
CA THR A 255 7.83 12.08 -5.79
C THR A 255 6.32 11.86 -5.74
N LEU A 256 5.89 10.64 -6.04
CA LEU A 256 4.48 10.25 -5.89
C LEU A 256 4.11 10.23 -4.41
N MET A 257 2.96 10.79 -4.08
CA MET A 257 2.39 10.68 -2.74
C MET A 257 1.16 9.79 -2.78
N LEU A 258 1.32 8.60 -2.20
CA LEU A 258 0.25 7.61 -2.05
C LEU A 258 -0.71 8.06 -0.96
N SER A 259 -2.01 7.78 -1.12
CA SER A 259 -2.99 7.83 -0.02
C SER A 259 -3.25 6.43 0.53
N ARG A 260 -3.19 6.29 1.85
CA ARG A 260 -3.84 5.14 2.51
C ARG A 260 -5.32 5.39 2.46
N SER A 261 -6.05 4.57 1.73
CA SER A 261 -7.47 4.78 1.46
C SER A 261 -8.34 3.83 2.26
N ALA A 262 -9.44 4.36 2.79
CA ALA A 262 -10.42 3.63 3.58
C ALA A 262 -11.79 3.64 2.91
N ILE A 263 -12.51 2.52 2.98
CA ILE A 263 -13.92 2.38 2.59
C ILE A 263 -14.69 1.67 3.70
N ILE A 264 -15.97 2.01 3.84
CA ILE A 264 -16.93 1.22 4.59
C ILE A 264 -17.59 0.28 3.58
N PRO A 265 -17.38 -1.05 3.65
CA PRO A 265 -17.97 -1.97 2.69
C PRO A 265 -19.50 -1.92 2.72
N LYS A 266 -20.13 -2.09 1.56
CA LYS A 266 -21.60 -2.08 1.46
C LYS A 266 -22.28 -3.15 2.31
N GLN A 267 -21.61 -4.27 2.54
CA GLN A 267 -22.07 -5.40 3.34
C GLN A 267 -21.57 -5.37 4.79
N ALA A 268 -20.95 -4.27 5.24
CA ALA A 268 -20.47 -4.13 6.61
C ALA A 268 -21.58 -4.42 7.63
N PRO A 269 -21.39 -5.40 8.55
CA PRO A 269 -22.39 -5.70 9.58
C PRO A 269 -22.60 -4.51 10.53
N ARG A 270 -21.51 -3.86 10.90
CA ARG A 270 -21.44 -2.72 11.81
C ARG A 270 -20.80 -1.51 11.10
N GLY A 271 -21.37 -1.09 9.98
CA GLY A 271 -20.93 0.11 9.26
C GLY A 271 -20.92 1.38 10.15
N ASP A 272 -21.74 1.41 11.20
CA ASP A 272 -21.72 2.44 12.24
C ASP A 272 -20.37 2.48 13.00
N LEU A 273 -19.83 1.32 13.36
CA LEU A 273 -18.52 1.22 14.01
C LEU A 273 -17.38 1.47 13.01
N GLY A 274 -17.54 1.04 11.76
CA GLY A 274 -16.63 1.39 10.66
C GLY A 274 -16.52 2.90 10.47
N ALA A 275 -17.67 3.61 10.47
CA ALA A 275 -17.74 5.06 10.41
C ALA A 275 -17.08 5.73 11.62
N LEU A 276 -17.35 5.22 12.83
CA LEU A 276 -16.72 5.72 14.07
C LEU A 276 -15.19 5.65 14.02
N LEU A 277 -14.62 4.54 13.54
CA LEU A 277 -13.17 4.43 13.38
C LEU A 277 -12.65 5.34 12.26
N LEU A 278 -13.35 5.44 11.15
CA LEU A 278 -12.98 6.33 10.05
C LEU A 278 -12.93 7.80 10.50
N ASP A 279 -13.96 8.26 11.22
CA ASP A 279 -14.02 9.63 11.74
C ASP A 279 -12.90 9.88 12.77
N TYR A 280 -12.61 8.90 13.65
CA TYR A 280 -11.45 8.99 14.53
C TYR A 280 -10.15 9.15 13.75
N LEU A 281 -9.91 8.31 12.73
CA LEU A 281 -8.68 8.38 11.92
C LEU A 281 -8.54 9.72 11.19
N LEU A 282 -9.65 10.35 10.80
CA LEU A 282 -9.68 11.66 10.14
C LEU A 282 -9.67 12.85 11.12
N SER A 283 -9.97 12.61 12.40
CA SER A 283 -9.97 13.65 13.42
C SER A 283 -8.56 14.23 13.66
N PRO A 284 -8.43 15.44 14.23
CA PRO A 284 -7.13 16.01 14.58
C PRO A 284 -6.28 15.06 15.44
N ARG A 285 -6.90 14.37 16.43
CA ARG A 285 -6.22 13.39 17.28
C ARG A 285 -5.75 12.16 16.49
N GLY A 286 -6.62 11.58 15.67
CA GLY A 286 -6.28 10.42 14.85
C GLY A 286 -5.15 10.73 13.86
N GLN A 287 -5.16 11.93 13.26
CA GLN A 287 -4.10 12.39 12.35
C GLN A 287 -2.76 12.59 13.09
N GLU A 288 -2.78 13.10 14.31
CA GLU A 288 -1.59 13.20 15.16
C GLU A 288 -1.04 11.81 15.51
N MET A 289 -1.92 10.87 15.88
CA MET A 289 -1.54 9.49 16.20
C MET A 289 -0.98 8.76 14.98
N LEU A 290 -1.61 8.90 13.80
CA LEU A 290 -1.09 8.36 12.54
C LEU A 290 0.32 8.89 12.23
N ALA A 291 0.55 10.20 12.40
CA ALA A 291 1.87 10.77 12.18
C ALA A 291 2.93 10.23 13.16
N LYS A 292 2.60 10.15 14.44
CA LYS A 292 3.53 9.74 15.50
C LYS A 292 3.82 8.23 15.50
N GLN A 293 2.80 7.42 15.29
CA GLN A 293 2.87 5.97 15.50
C GLN A 293 3.13 5.20 14.20
N SER A 294 2.63 5.69 13.07
CA SER A 294 2.77 5.01 11.79
C SER A 294 3.68 5.72 10.78
N GLY A 295 4.18 6.91 11.11
CA GLY A 295 5.01 7.70 10.21
C GLY A 295 4.28 8.24 8.97
N MET A 296 2.96 8.03 8.87
CA MET A 296 2.17 8.59 7.77
C MET A 296 2.02 10.09 7.91
N ARG A 297 2.04 10.80 6.78
CA ARG A 297 1.81 12.24 6.78
C ARG A 297 0.31 12.53 6.85
N PRO A 298 -0.13 13.51 7.66
CA PRO A 298 -1.54 13.89 7.76
C PRO A 298 -2.13 14.31 6.41
N VAL A 299 -3.43 14.02 6.21
CA VAL A 299 -4.15 14.34 4.95
C VAL A 299 -4.54 15.81 4.87
N ASN A 300 -5.01 16.35 5.99
CA ASN A 300 -5.48 17.73 6.10
C ASN A 300 -4.37 18.74 6.43
N ALA A 301 -3.13 18.27 6.48
CA ALA A 301 -2.01 19.17 6.62
C ALA A 301 -2.01 20.12 5.44
N SER A 302 -1.90 21.41 5.74
CA SER A 302 -1.50 22.49 4.81
C SER A 302 -0.06 22.24 4.29
N VAL A 303 0.31 20.99 4.17
CA VAL A 303 1.57 20.55 3.58
C VAL A 303 1.41 20.83 2.10
N ILE A 304 1.80 22.05 1.74
CA ILE A 304 2.21 22.31 0.37
C ILE A 304 3.30 21.25 0.11
N PRO A 305 3.05 20.31 -0.78
CA PRO A 305 4.06 19.32 -1.10
C PRO A 305 5.34 20.08 -1.46
N ALA A 306 6.47 19.64 -0.94
CA ALA A 306 7.76 20.16 -1.38
C ALA A 306 7.80 20.11 -2.92
N ALA A 307 8.52 21.04 -3.54
CA ALA A 307 8.61 21.09 -5.01
C ALA A 307 8.89 19.67 -5.56
N GLY A 308 8.06 19.21 -6.50
CA GLY A 308 8.16 17.87 -7.07
C GLY A 308 7.25 16.79 -6.45
N VAL A 309 6.66 17.00 -5.27
CA VAL A 309 5.71 16.04 -4.69
C VAL A 309 4.36 16.10 -5.41
N ARG A 310 3.85 14.94 -5.84
CA ARG A 310 2.59 14.81 -6.59
C ARG A 310 1.62 13.90 -5.86
N PRO A 311 0.59 14.43 -5.16
CA PRO A 311 -0.47 13.62 -4.60
C PRO A 311 -1.21 12.84 -5.70
N MET A 312 -1.41 11.55 -5.48
CA MET A 312 -2.30 10.76 -6.31
C MET A 312 -3.74 11.00 -5.83
N ALA A 313 -4.55 11.62 -6.70
CA ALA A 313 -5.94 11.89 -6.38
C ALA A 313 -6.78 10.61 -6.46
N LEU A 314 -7.67 10.39 -5.47
CA LEU A 314 -8.73 9.40 -5.53
C LEU A 314 -9.69 9.75 -6.68
N GLY A 315 -10.05 8.78 -7.52
CA GLY A 315 -10.96 9.03 -8.64
C GLY A 315 -10.70 8.18 -9.87
N VAL A 316 -11.47 8.46 -10.92
CA VAL A 316 -11.49 7.68 -12.19
C VAL A 316 -10.13 7.53 -12.86
N GLY A 317 -9.21 8.47 -12.64
CA GLY A 317 -7.86 8.41 -13.18
C GLY A 317 -7.07 7.17 -12.74
N LEU A 318 -7.38 6.62 -11.56
CA LEU A 318 -6.76 5.40 -11.03
C LEU A 318 -7.27 4.12 -11.72
N LEU A 319 -8.44 4.17 -12.38
CA LEU A 319 -9.04 3.00 -13.03
C LEU A 319 -8.44 2.68 -14.40
N VAL A 320 -7.67 3.59 -14.97
CA VAL A 320 -7.19 3.49 -16.37
C VAL A 320 -6.40 2.20 -16.64
N TYR A 321 -5.53 1.81 -15.71
CA TYR A 321 -4.72 0.59 -15.83
C TYR A 321 -5.38 -0.65 -15.22
N LEU A 322 -6.59 -0.52 -14.67
CA LEU A 322 -7.42 -1.66 -14.27
C LEU A 322 -8.30 -2.18 -15.43
N ASP A 323 -8.35 -1.46 -16.57
CA ASP A 323 -8.91 -1.99 -17.79
C ASP A 323 -8.18 -3.29 -18.19
N PRO A 324 -8.90 -4.39 -18.52
CA PRO A 324 -8.29 -5.70 -18.73
C PRO A 324 -7.26 -5.74 -19.87
N LEU A 325 -7.45 -4.97 -20.94
CA LEU A 325 -6.52 -4.94 -22.08
C LEU A 325 -5.26 -4.16 -21.72
N LYS A 326 -5.42 -2.98 -21.08
CA LYS A 326 -4.29 -2.17 -20.64
C LYS A 326 -3.48 -2.88 -19.56
N LYS A 327 -4.16 -3.52 -18.61
CA LYS A 327 -3.50 -4.32 -17.57
C LYS A 327 -2.68 -5.45 -18.17
N ARG A 328 -3.26 -6.23 -19.09
CA ARG A 328 -2.56 -7.31 -19.78
C ARG A 328 -1.33 -6.79 -20.52
N HIS A 329 -1.49 -5.76 -21.35
CA HIS A 329 -0.39 -5.15 -22.09
C HIS A 329 0.73 -4.66 -21.15
N PHE A 330 0.39 -3.95 -20.08
CA PHE A 330 1.38 -3.51 -19.10
C PHE A 330 2.14 -4.68 -18.47
N LEU A 331 1.44 -5.74 -18.05
CA LEU A 331 2.07 -6.93 -17.46
C LEU A 331 2.95 -7.69 -18.48
N ASP A 332 2.57 -7.73 -19.75
CA ASP A 332 3.38 -8.37 -20.78
C ASP A 332 4.67 -7.58 -21.04
N VAL A 333 4.59 -6.26 -21.11
CA VAL A 333 5.78 -5.37 -21.22
C VAL A 333 6.68 -5.52 -19.99
N TRP A 334 6.09 -5.55 -18.79
CA TRP A 334 6.83 -5.74 -17.53
C TRP A 334 7.60 -7.06 -17.56
N ARG A 335 6.92 -8.18 -17.82
CA ARG A 335 7.56 -9.51 -17.87
C ARG A 335 8.71 -9.55 -18.87
N ALA A 336 8.47 -9.06 -20.08
CA ALA A 336 9.49 -9.03 -21.14
C ALA A 336 10.73 -8.21 -20.75
N ALA A 337 10.54 -7.13 -19.97
CA ALA A 337 11.65 -6.29 -19.55
C ALA A 337 12.44 -6.87 -18.35
N ILE A 338 11.76 -7.54 -17.39
CA ILE A 338 12.40 -8.07 -16.16
C ILE A 338 13.03 -9.44 -16.38
N GLN A 339 12.50 -10.25 -17.30
CA GLN A 339 12.98 -11.62 -17.59
C GLN A 339 14.05 -11.64 -18.69
N VAL A 340 14.78 -10.56 -18.90
CA VAL A 340 15.91 -10.58 -19.86
C VAL A 340 16.99 -11.52 -19.31
N PRO A 341 17.35 -12.61 -20.04
CA PRO A 341 18.36 -13.57 -19.63
C PRO A 341 19.77 -12.95 -19.59
#